data_c6a558a79dc43cbb472d16e8ac341c9a
#
_entry.id   c6a558a79dc43cbb472d16e8ac341c9a
#
_cell.length_a   1.000
_cell.length_b   1.000
_cell.length_c   1.000
_cell.angle_alpha   90.00
_cell.angle_beta   90.00
_cell.angle_gamma   90.00
#
_symmetry.space_group_name_H-M   'P 1'
#
loop_
_entity.id
_entity.type
_entity.pdbx_description
1 polymer ?
#
loop_
_entity_poly.entity_id
_entity_poly.type
_entity_poly.pdbx_seq_one_letter_code
_entity_poly.pdbx_strand_id
1 'polypeptide(L)'
;MEKRLFTSECVTCGHPDKVADAISDAILDACLQQDPSSRVACETMVTTDFCLICGEITTEANVDYKAVAREAIRKIGYVYPGDGFDADTVEIQCRIHTQSADIALGTNDEVGGAGDQGMMFGGACNQTPELMPLPIALSRALSNRLTECVRSNDLLRADGKTQVSIEYDEYGKVIGVDTVVVSVMHSADFEIEELRKYIRMGVIAPVLTKYGFDINDVAHIHINPTGNFVIGGPNGDTGLTGRKIIVDTYGGYFSHGGGAFSGKDPTKVDRSGAYMARYMAKNLVAAGLADQVQVQLAYAIGVAEPVSVRVETYGTGKIADEKMTELLRQVCDLTPGGIIRKLDLRRPIYAPTAGEGHFGVADRPWEQTDIAEKLKELAGI
;
A
#
# COMPACT_ATOMS: atom_id res chain seq x y z
N MET A 1 -24.79 10.97 -23.20
CA MET A 1 -24.61 9.75 -22.37
C MET A 1 -24.08 10.16 -21.02
N GLU A 2 -24.54 9.54 -19.96
CA GLU A 2 -24.02 9.79 -18.62
C GLU A 2 -22.57 9.24 -18.54
N LYS A 3 -21.63 10.04 -18.02
CA LYS A 3 -20.23 9.63 -17.86
C LYS A 3 -20.12 8.51 -16.83
N ARG A 4 -19.37 7.47 -17.14
CA ARG A 4 -19.03 6.40 -16.19
C ARG A 4 -17.68 6.75 -15.56
N LEU A 5 -17.73 7.32 -14.37
CA LEU A 5 -16.53 7.72 -13.65
C LEU A 5 -16.18 6.70 -12.56
N PHE A 6 -14.89 6.40 -12.42
CA PHE A 6 -14.35 5.72 -11.26
C PHE A 6 -13.24 6.57 -10.63
N THR A 7 -13.28 6.71 -9.32
CA THR A 7 -12.37 7.61 -8.59
C THR A 7 -11.57 6.82 -7.56
N SER A 8 -10.26 7.05 -7.53
CA SER A 8 -9.39 6.59 -6.44
C SER A 8 -8.64 7.76 -5.84
N GLU A 9 -8.32 7.64 -4.55
CA GLU A 9 -7.47 8.60 -3.84
C GLU A 9 -6.18 7.94 -3.36
N CYS A 10 -5.17 8.77 -3.12
CA CYS A 10 -3.94 8.42 -2.44
C CYS A 10 -3.53 9.55 -1.49
N VAL A 11 -2.65 9.26 -0.56
CA VAL A 11 -2.07 10.23 0.36
C VAL A 11 -0.54 10.12 0.34
N THR A 12 0.15 11.21 0.68
CA THR A 12 1.60 11.21 0.79
C THR A 12 2.07 10.40 2.01
N CYS A 13 3.36 10.06 2.05
CA CYS A 13 3.96 9.44 3.23
C CYS A 13 3.87 10.32 4.50
N GLY A 14 3.64 11.62 4.34
CA GLY A 14 3.46 12.57 5.44
C GLY A 14 2.04 12.69 5.95
N HIS A 15 1.04 12.02 5.35
CA HIS A 15 -0.30 11.94 5.94
C HIS A 15 -0.22 11.24 7.32
N PRO A 16 -0.95 11.70 8.36
CA PRO A 16 -0.83 11.16 9.73
C PRO A 16 -0.92 9.63 9.82
N ASP A 17 -1.89 9.02 9.15
CA ASP A 17 -2.02 7.55 9.14
C ASP A 17 -0.82 6.89 8.46
N LYS A 18 -0.24 7.48 7.41
CA LYS A 18 0.96 6.93 6.73
C LYS A 18 2.24 7.17 7.52
N VAL A 19 2.31 8.23 8.33
CA VAL A 19 3.38 8.40 9.32
C VAL A 19 3.35 7.25 10.34
N ALA A 20 2.16 6.90 10.84
CA ALA A 20 1.99 5.77 11.74
C ALA A 20 2.38 4.44 11.08
N ASP A 21 1.94 4.19 9.84
CA ASP A 21 2.33 3.02 9.05
C ASP A 21 3.85 2.93 8.85
N ALA A 22 4.49 4.05 8.50
CA ALA A 22 5.93 4.10 8.25
C ALA A 22 6.75 3.82 9.51
N ILE A 23 6.31 4.32 10.68
CA ILE A 23 6.97 4.03 11.96
C ILE A 23 6.83 2.53 12.28
N SER A 24 5.63 1.97 12.15
CA SER A 24 5.36 0.56 12.44
C SER A 24 6.16 -0.39 11.54
N ASP A 25 6.25 -0.10 10.23
CA ASP A 25 7.05 -0.90 9.29
C ASP A 25 8.56 -0.68 9.44
N ALA A 26 9.01 0.51 9.84
CA ALA A 26 10.42 0.74 10.16
C ALA A 26 10.86 -0.08 11.38
N ILE A 27 10.01 -0.22 12.40
CA ILE A 27 10.26 -1.07 13.57
C ILE A 27 10.30 -2.55 13.16
N LEU A 28 9.36 -2.99 12.31
CA LEU A 28 9.37 -4.35 11.76
C LEU A 28 10.68 -4.64 11.03
N ASP A 29 11.10 -3.77 10.13
CA ASP A 29 12.33 -3.95 9.36
C ASP A 29 13.57 -3.96 10.25
N ALA A 30 13.61 -3.11 11.29
CA ALA A 30 14.71 -3.09 12.27
C ALA A 30 14.80 -4.40 13.08
N CYS A 31 13.67 -5.03 13.39
CA CYS A 31 13.64 -6.34 14.02
C CYS A 31 14.12 -7.43 13.05
N LEU A 32 13.55 -7.50 11.84
CA LEU A 32 13.88 -8.53 10.84
C LEU A 32 15.33 -8.47 10.38
N GLN A 33 15.93 -7.29 10.35
CA GLN A 33 17.34 -7.11 9.98
C GLN A 33 18.30 -7.84 10.93
N GLN A 34 17.96 -7.94 12.21
CA GLN A 34 18.78 -8.59 13.24
C GLN A 34 18.31 -10.01 13.54
N ASP A 35 17.00 -10.27 13.45
CA ASP A 35 16.36 -11.54 13.70
C ASP A 35 15.24 -11.78 12.68
N PRO A 36 15.52 -12.53 11.58
CA PRO A 36 14.51 -12.86 10.57
C PRO A 36 13.33 -13.69 11.09
N SER A 37 13.44 -14.24 12.29
CA SER A 37 12.35 -15.00 12.94
C SER A 37 11.44 -14.15 13.81
N SER A 38 11.69 -12.84 13.91
CA SER A 38 10.91 -11.89 14.72
C SER A 38 9.40 -12.00 14.43
N ARG A 39 8.62 -11.99 15.50
CA ARG A 39 7.17 -11.90 15.48
C ARG A 39 6.77 -10.48 15.89
N VAL A 40 6.18 -9.74 14.99
CA VAL A 40 5.89 -8.31 15.16
C VAL A 40 4.42 -8.04 14.84
N ALA A 41 3.74 -7.41 15.79
CA ALA A 41 2.45 -6.78 15.64
C ALA A 41 2.57 -5.39 16.28
N CYS A 42 3.04 -4.41 15.50
CA CYS A 42 3.36 -3.07 15.96
C CYS A 42 2.32 -2.07 15.46
N GLU A 43 1.69 -1.38 16.38
CA GLU A 43 0.73 -0.31 16.15
C GLU A 43 1.32 1.02 16.58
N THR A 44 1.05 2.06 15.81
CA THR A 44 1.50 3.42 16.11
C THR A 44 0.32 4.38 16.05
N MET A 45 0.25 5.31 17.01
CA MET A 45 -0.63 6.46 16.98
C MET A 45 0.21 7.73 17.01
N VAL A 46 -0.10 8.69 16.17
CA VAL A 46 0.55 10.01 16.11
C VAL A 46 -0.51 11.12 16.21
N THR A 47 -0.18 12.17 16.96
CA THR A 47 -1.00 13.39 17.07
C THR A 47 -0.07 14.56 17.38
N THR A 48 -0.58 15.75 17.68
CA THR A 48 0.23 16.93 17.98
C THR A 48 1.29 16.62 19.05
N ASP A 49 2.57 16.82 18.69
CA ASP A 49 3.76 16.62 19.53
C ASP A 49 3.85 15.26 20.26
N PHE A 50 3.12 14.24 19.80
CA PHE A 50 3.05 12.96 20.49
C PHE A 50 3.02 11.77 19.55
N CYS A 51 3.76 10.71 19.91
CA CYS A 51 3.77 9.40 19.23
C CYS A 51 3.71 8.28 20.26
N LEU A 52 2.72 7.39 20.15
CA LEU A 52 2.62 6.16 20.92
C LEU A 52 2.92 4.97 20.01
N ILE A 53 3.88 4.14 20.42
CA ILE A 53 4.19 2.85 19.81
C ILE A 53 3.72 1.77 20.78
N CYS A 54 2.88 0.86 20.33
CA CYS A 54 2.34 -0.22 21.17
C CYS A 54 2.18 -1.52 20.36
N GLY A 55 1.94 -2.61 21.07
CA GLY A 55 1.72 -3.92 20.44
C GLY A 55 2.60 -5.03 21.02
N GLU A 56 2.68 -6.13 20.29
CA GLU A 56 3.39 -7.34 20.69
C GLU A 56 4.57 -7.61 19.78
N ILE A 57 5.77 -7.70 20.37
CA ILE A 57 7.01 -8.04 19.64
C ILE A 57 7.75 -9.12 20.42
N THR A 58 8.01 -10.26 19.74
CA THR A 58 8.87 -11.33 20.20
C THR A 58 10.06 -11.42 19.25
N THR A 59 11.25 -11.11 19.74
CA THR A 59 12.48 -11.04 18.92
C THR A 59 13.71 -11.19 19.77
N GLU A 60 14.78 -11.73 19.19
CA GLU A 60 16.14 -11.72 19.74
C GLU A 60 16.90 -10.42 19.36
N ALA A 61 16.30 -9.57 18.52
CA ALA A 61 16.90 -8.29 18.10
C ALA A 61 16.94 -7.28 19.26
N ASN A 62 17.98 -6.49 19.31
CA ASN A 62 18.11 -5.35 20.23
C ASN A 62 17.83 -4.05 19.49
N VAL A 63 16.57 -3.60 19.50
CA VAL A 63 16.11 -2.43 18.74
C VAL A 63 15.73 -1.29 19.68
N ASP A 64 16.28 -0.11 19.45
CA ASP A 64 15.79 1.14 20.05
C ASP A 64 14.60 1.65 19.23
N TYR A 65 13.39 1.25 19.61
CA TYR A 65 12.15 1.62 18.90
C TYR A 65 11.94 3.14 18.80
N LYS A 66 12.37 3.91 19.82
CA LYS A 66 12.24 5.38 19.80
C LYS A 66 13.20 6.00 18.78
N ALA A 67 14.42 5.52 18.70
CA ALA A 67 15.40 5.99 17.71
C ALA A 67 14.94 5.66 16.29
N VAL A 68 14.41 4.44 16.06
CA VAL A 68 13.85 4.03 14.76
C VAL A 68 12.68 4.92 14.37
N ALA A 69 11.76 5.20 15.29
CA ALA A 69 10.61 6.06 15.02
C ALA A 69 11.04 7.50 14.67
N ARG A 70 11.98 8.09 15.42
CA ARG A 70 12.52 9.43 15.11
C ARG A 70 13.12 9.50 13.71
N GLU A 71 13.87 8.48 13.34
CA GLU A 71 14.49 8.42 12.02
C GLU A 71 13.44 8.27 10.90
N ALA A 72 12.38 7.48 11.12
CA ALA A 72 11.25 7.37 10.19
C ALA A 72 10.56 8.74 10.01
N ILE A 73 10.24 9.43 11.11
CA ILE A 73 9.62 10.76 11.10
C ILE A 73 10.50 11.76 10.33
N ARG A 74 11.82 11.75 10.58
CA ARG A 74 12.78 12.62 9.88
C ARG A 74 12.83 12.35 8.38
N LYS A 75 12.86 11.09 7.96
CA LYS A 75 12.86 10.68 6.55
C LYS A 75 11.61 11.09 5.79
N ILE A 76 10.48 11.14 6.47
CA ILE A 76 9.20 11.63 5.91
C ILE A 76 9.28 13.13 5.62
N GLY A 77 10.02 13.90 6.42
CA GLY A 77 10.18 15.34 6.24
C GLY A 77 9.58 16.19 7.37
N TYR A 78 9.26 15.60 8.51
CA TYR A 78 8.85 16.35 9.71
C TYR A 78 10.08 16.80 10.49
N VAL A 79 10.66 17.91 10.02
CA VAL A 79 11.93 18.49 10.51
C VAL A 79 11.85 20.00 10.73
N TYR A 80 10.66 20.59 10.64
CA TYR A 80 10.47 22.03 10.77
C TYR A 80 9.96 22.37 12.17
N PRO A 81 10.77 23.05 13.00
CA PRO A 81 10.34 23.49 14.33
C PRO A 81 9.08 24.37 14.26
N GLY A 82 8.09 24.06 15.10
CA GLY A 82 6.85 24.82 15.17
C GLY A 82 5.70 24.29 14.33
N ASP A 83 5.91 23.27 13.47
CA ASP A 83 4.83 22.61 12.73
C ASP A 83 3.96 21.68 13.63
N GLY A 84 4.27 21.60 14.96
CA GLY A 84 3.50 20.81 15.94
C GLY A 84 3.70 19.31 15.83
N PHE A 85 4.66 18.86 15.02
CA PHE A 85 5.18 17.49 14.98
C PHE A 85 6.57 17.52 14.33
N ASP A 86 7.61 17.19 15.09
CA ASP A 86 9.01 17.32 14.68
C ASP A 86 9.81 16.13 15.20
N ALA A 87 10.67 15.56 14.35
CA ALA A 87 11.46 14.37 14.66
C ALA A 87 12.36 14.51 15.90
N ASP A 88 12.84 15.71 16.19
CA ASP A 88 13.78 15.95 17.29
C ASP A 88 13.06 16.20 18.62
N THR A 89 11.84 16.77 18.58
CA THR A 89 11.13 17.24 19.78
C THR A 89 9.93 16.41 20.19
N VAL A 90 9.29 15.66 19.24
CA VAL A 90 8.10 14.86 19.50
C VAL A 90 8.29 13.91 20.68
N GLU A 91 7.32 13.89 21.62
CA GLU A 91 7.31 12.91 22.71
C GLU A 91 6.99 11.52 22.15
N ILE A 92 7.88 10.54 22.40
CA ILE A 92 7.65 9.15 21.98
C ILE A 92 7.52 8.25 23.21
N GLN A 93 6.35 7.61 23.32
CA GLN A 93 6.09 6.57 24.32
C GLN A 93 6.03 5.20 23.67
N CYS A 94 6.57 4.18 24.37
CA CYS A 94 6.52 2.79 23.95
C CYS A 94 5.76 1.94 24.98
N ARG A 95 4.84 1.10 24.51
CA ARG A 95 4.08 0.10 25.26
C ARG A 95 4.11 -1.22 24.50
N ILE A 96 5.29 -1.82 24.41
CA ILE A 96 5.54 -3.09 23.74
C ILE A 96 5.56 -4.20 24.78
N HIS A 97 4.89 -5.31 24.45
CA HIS A 97 4.84 -6.53 25.25
C HIS A 97 5.33 -7.71 24.40
N THR A 98 5.74 -8.81 25.06
CA THR A 98 6.00 -10.08 24.39
C THR A 98 4.66 -10.76 24.06
N GLN A 99 4.56 -11.39 22.89
CA GLN A 99 3.36 -12.13 22.47
C GLN A 99 2.99 -13.23 23.47
N SER A 100 1.68 -13.43 23.69
CA SER A 100 1.15 -14.51 24.53
C SER A 100 1.59 -15.90 24.01
N ALA A 101 1.97 -16.77 24.95
CA ALA A 101 2.36 -18.16 24.64
C ALA A 101 1.21 -18.97 24.02
N ASP A 102 -0.05 -18.65 24.34
CA ASP A 102 -1.22 -19.36 23.81
C ASP A 102 -1.42 -19.15 22.30
N ILE A 103 -1.12 -17.96 21.80
CA ILE A 103 -1.17 -17.64 20.37
C ILE A 103 -0.02 -18.35 19.61
N ALA A 104 1.12 -18.51 20.25
CA ALA A 104 2.29 -19.17 19.64
C ALA A 104 2.08 -20.68 19.37
N LEU A 105 1.22 -21.36 20.14
CA LEU A 105 1.03 -22.82 20.05
C LEU A 105 0.44 -23.30 18.70
N GLY A 106 -0.38 -22.48 18.03
CA GLY A 106 -1.00 -22.85 16.75
C GLY A 106 -0.27 -22.32 15.51
N THR A 107 0.76 -21.49 15.70
CA THR A 107 1.37 -20.67 14.63
C THR A 107 2.89 -20.79 14.56
N ASN A 108 3.49 -21.73 15.32
CA ASN A 108 4.92 -22.00 15.25
C ASN A 108 5.29 -22.65 13.90
N ASP A 109 6.56 -22.58 13.53
CA ASP A 109 7.07 -23.11 12.26
C ASP A 109 6.86 -24.64 12.11
N GLU A 110 6.62 -25.38 13.21
CA GLU A 110 6.36 -26.82 13.21
C GLU A 110 4.90 -27.15 12.85
N VAL A 111 3.93 -26.33 13.31
CA VAL A 111 2.49 -26.52 13.00
C VAL A 111 2.12 -25.86 11.69
N GLY A 112 2.76 -24.73 11.34
CA GLY A 112 2.60 -24.04 10.07
C GLY A 112 1.21 -23.47 9.78
N GLY A 113 0.32 -23.43 10.80
CA GLY A 113 -1.04 -22.94 10.67
C GLY A 113 -1.11 -21.42 10.54
N ALA A 114 -2.21 -20.92 9.95
CA ALA A 114 -2.48 -19.47 9.89
C ALA A 114 -2.65 -18.89 11.30
N GLY A 115 -2.03 -17.73 11.53
CA GLY A 115 -2.05 -17.05 12.83
C GLY A 115 -3.39 -16.43 13.20
N ASP A 116 -4.28 -16.30 12.22
CA ASP A 116 -5.62 -15.75 12.38
C ASP A 116 -6.56 -16.30 11.29
N GLN A 117 -7.84 -16.14 11.51
CA GLN A 117 -8.84 -16.26 10.45
C GLN A 117 -8.87 -14.97 9.62
N GLY A 118 -9.28 -15.05 8.36
CA GLY A 118 -9.46 -13.88 7.53
C GLY A 118 -9.64 -14.21 6.07
N MET A 119 -9.98 -13.18 5.31
CA MET A 119 -10.03 -13.22 3.85
C MET A 119 -9.13 -12.13 3.28
N MET A 120 -8.35 -12.48 2.26
CA MET A 120 -7.39 -11.63 1.61
C MET A 120 -7.71 -11.56 0.13
N PHE A 121 -7.53 -10.40 -0.47
CA PHE A 121 -7.82 -10.16 -1.88
C PHE A 121 -6.57 -9.67 -2.60
N GLY A 122 -6.40 -10.14 -3.82
CA GLY A 122 -5.43 -9.64 -4.77
C GLY A 122 -6.10 -9.33 -6.08
N GLY A 123 -5.71 -8.25 -6.74
CA GLY A 123 -6.25 -7.85 -8.02
C GLY A 123 -5.17 -7.50 -9.03
N ALA A 124 -5.47 -7.64 -10.30
CA ALA A 124 -4.68 -7.15 -11.41
C ALA A 124 -5.57 -6.87 -12.62
N CYS A 125 -5.20 -5.88 -13.42
CA CYS A 125 -5.83 -5.59 -14.69
C CYS A 125 -4.83 -4.98 -15.68
N ASN A 126 -5.13 -5.04 -16.97
CA ASN A 126 -4.25 -4.58 -18.05
C ASN A 126 -4.35 -3.07 -18.35
N GLN A 127 -4.82 -2.25 -17.41
CA GLN A 127 -4.99 -0.80 -17.61
C GLN A 127 -3.66 -0.02 -17.54
N THR A 128 -2.65 -0.55 -16.87
CA THR A 128 -1.32 0.06 -16.75
C THR A 128 -0.21 -0.96 -16.94
N PRO A 129 1.03 -0.54 -17.24
CA PRO A 129 2.17 -1.47 -17.34
C PRO A 129 2.43 -2.28 -16.06
N GLU A 130 2.12 -1.71 -14.90
CA GLU A 130 2.25 -2.35 -13.59
C GLU A 130 1.14 -3.38 -13.33
N LEU A 131 0.17 -3.51 -14.25
CA LEU A 131 -1.04 -4.31 -14.12
C LEU A 131 -1.88 -3.90 -12.90
N MET A 132 -2.04 -2.58 -12.73
CA MET A 132 -2.85 -1.94 -11.71
C MET A 132 -4.03 -1.18 -12.33
N PRO A 133 -5.13 -0.96 -11.59
CA PRO A 133 -6.18 -0.06 -12.02
C PRO A 133 -5.65 1.37 -12.18
N LEU A 134 -5.96 2.01 -13.30
CA LEU A 134 -5.44 3.33 -13.65
C LEU A 134 -5.75 4.43 -12.60
N PRO A 135 -6.96 4.50 -11.99
CA PRO A 135 -7.26 5.56 -11.02
C PRO A 135 -6.30 5.56 -9.81
N ILE A 136 -6.05 4.40 -9.22
CA ILE A 136 -5.10 4.29 -8.09
C ILE A 136 -3.65 4.44 -8.54
N ALA A 137 -3.28 3.91 -9.70
CA ALA A 137 -1.93 4.07 -10.24
C ALA A 137 -1.58 5.55 -10.46
N LEU A 138 -2.49 6.33 -11.06
CA LEU A 138 -2.30 7.78 -11.25
C LEU A 138 -2.31 8.53 -9.92
N SER A 139 -3.26 8.26 -9.02
CA SER A 139 -3.31 8.91 -7.71
C SER A 139 -2.01 8.68 -6.92
N ARG A 140 -1.49 7.45 -6.93
CA ARG A 140 -0.23 7.10 -6.27
C ARG A 140 0.97 7.76 -6.96
N ALA A 141 1.01 7.78 -8.28
CA ALA A 141 2.08 8.45 -9.02
C ALA A 141 2.12 9.97 -8.73
N LEU A 142 0.95 10.61 -8.60
CA LEU A 142 0.85 12.01 -8.17
C LEU A 142 1.36 12.20 -6.74
N SER A 143 0.97 11.32 -5.80
CA SER A 143 1.42 11.35 -4.41
C SER A 143 2.93 11.16 -4.28
N ASN A 144 3.51 10.20 -5.02
CA ASN A 144 4.95 9.96 -5.03
C ASN A 144 5.71 11.16 -5.63
N ARG A 145 5.21 11.74 -6.74
CA ARG A 145 5.80 12.93 -7.34
C ARG A 145 5.72 14.13 -6.41
N LEU A 146 4.61 14.29 -5.68
CA LEU A 146 4.46 15.33 -4.67
C LEU A 146 5.49 15.17 -3.54
N THR A 147 5.70 13.94 -3.06
CA THR A 147 6.74 13.62 -2.05
C THR A 147 8.15 13.97 -2.54
N GLU A 148 8.46 13.72 -3.82
CA GLU A 148 9.74 14.15 -4.42
C GLU A 148 9.87 15.68 -4.41
N CYS A 149 8.80 16.40 -4.76
CA CYS A 149 8.79 17.86 -4.74
C CYS A 149 8.96 18.42 -3.32
N VAL A 150 8.36 17.82 -2.30
CA VAL A 150 8.54 18.20 -0.90
C VAL A 150 10.01 18.12 -0.49
N ARG A 151 10.73 17.09 -0.92
CA ARG A 151 12.17 16.92 -0.62
C ARG A 151 13.08 17.96 -1.27
N SER A 152 12.59 18.66 -2.29
CA SER A 152 13.38 19.63 -3.09
C SER A 152 12.87 21.06 -2.99
N ASN A 153 11.85 21.34 -2.18
CA ASN A 153 11.24 22.65 -2.04
C ASN A 153 10.81 22.88 -0.58
N ASP A 154 11.57 23.70 0.13
CA ASP A 154 11.36 24.02 1.55
C ASP A 154 10.05 24.76 1.86
N LEU A 155 9.34 25.26 0.83
CA LEU A 155 8.01 25.84 1.00
C LEU A 155 6.88 24.79 1.04
N LEU A 156 7.14 23.55 0.61
CA LEU A 156 6.19 22.46 0.74
C LEU A 156 6.38 21.72 2.08
N ARG A 157 5.34 21.03 2.51
CA ARG A 157 5.34 20.20 3.72
C ARG A 157 4.89 18.78 3.37
N ALA A 158 5.16 17.83 4.27
CA ALA A 158 5.06 16.40 4.00
C ALA A 158 3.62 15.90 3.78
N ASP A 159 2.61 16.52 4.43
CA ASP A 159 1.22 16.06 4.32
C ASP A 159 0.59 16.48 2.98
N GLY A 160 -0.15 15.55 2.39
CA GLY A 160 -0.86 15.82 1.15
C GLY A 160 -1.76 14.66 0.72
N LYS A 161 -2.71 15.00 -0.15
CA LYS A 161 -3.67 14.05 -0.73
C LYS A 161 -3.78 14.25 -2.22
N THR A 162 -4.03 13.17 -2.92
CA THR A 162 -4.29 13.16 -4.37
C THR A 162 -5.51 12.32 -4.67
N GLN A 163 -6.27 12.70 -5.69
CA GLN A 163 -7.43 11.96 -6.15
C GLN A 163 -7.54 12.08 -7.66
N VAL A 164 -7.92 11.00 -8.33
CA VAL A 164 -8.11 10.99 -9.78
C VAL A 164 -9.41 10.27 -10.12
N SER A 165 -10.21 10.91 -10.98
CA SER A 165 -11.40 10.31 -11.59
C SER A 165 -11.10 9.99 -13.05
N ILE A 166 -11.29 8.74 -13.42
CA ILE A 166 -11.13 8.24 -14.79
C ILE A 166 -12.49 8.02 -15.42
N GLU A 167 -12.65 8.46 -16.66
CA GLU A 167 -13.83 8.21 -17.49
C GLU A 167 -13.65 6.90 -18.27
N TYR A 168 -14.67 6.05 -18.23
CA TYR A 168 -14.74 4.75 -18.92
C TYR A 168 -15.89 4.71 -19.90
N ASP A 169 -15.74 3.97 -20.99
CA ASP A 169 -16.83 3.65 -21.91
C ASP A 169 -17.76 2.55 -21.34
N GLU A 170 -18.75 2.16 -22.11
CA GLU A 170 -19.71 1.12 -21.73
C GLU A 170 -19.10 -0.29 -21.60
N TYR A 171 -17.92 -0.51 -22.15
CA TYR A 171 -17.16 -1.77 -22.09
C TYR A 171 -16.07 -1.76 -21.00
N GLY A 172 -15.93 -0.67 -20.23
CA GLY A 172 -14.92 -0.53 -19.19
C GLY A 172 -13.54 -0.12 -19.71
N LYS A 173 -13.44 0.34 -20.96
CA LYS A 173 -12.21 0.88 -21.52
C LYS A 173 -12.02 2.33 -21.08
N VAL A 174 -10.79 2.70 -20.73
CA VAL A 174 -10.42 4.08 -20.38
C VAL A 174 -10.64 5.02 -21.57
N ILE A 175 -11.39 6.09 -21.35
CA ILE A 175 -11.58 7.21 -22.28
C ILE A 175 -10.58 8.32 -21.97
N GLY A 176 -10.44 8.73 -20.70
CA GLY A 176 -9.57 9.82 -20.31
C GLY A 176 -9.60 10.12 -18.82
N VAL A 177 -8.88 11.15 -18.42
CA VAL A 177 -8.85 11.69 -17.05
C VAL A 177 -9.86 12.83 -16.95
N ASP A 178 -10.92 12.64 -16.16
CA ASP A 178 -11.95 13.66 -15.96
C ASP A 178 -11.53 14.69 -14.90
N THR A 179 -11.09 14.22 -13.73
CA THR A 179 -10.78 15.11 -12.59
C THR A 179 -9.48 14.71 -11.90
N VAL A 180 -8.68 15.73 -11.57
CA VAL A 180 -7.49 15.60 -10.70
C VAL A 180 -7.62 16.55 -9.52
N VAL A 181 -7.47 16.02 -8.30
CA VAL A 181 -7.41 16.81 -7.07
C VAL A 181 -6.06 16.61 -6.41
N VAL A 182 -5.40 17.69 -6.02
CA VAL A 182 -4.16 17.67 -5.23
C VAL A 182 -4.30 18.65 -4.08
N SER A 183 -4.15 18.18 -2.85
CA SER A 183 -4.03 19.01 -1.67
C SER A 183 -2.68 18.77 -1.03
N VAL A 184 -1.94 19.82 -0.73
CA VAL A 184 -0.60 19.74 -0.13
C VAL A 184 -0.42 20.81 0.95
N MET A 185 0.12 20.35 2.09
CA MET A 185 0.53 21.23 3.18
C MET A 185 1.73 22.08 2.74
N HIS A 186 1.74 23.36 3.12
CA HIS A 186 2.78 24.30 2.71
C HIS A 186 3.09 25.33 3.80
N SER A 187 4.26 25.99 3.68
CA SER A 187 4.62 27.15 4.50
C SER A 187 3.64 28.31 4.25
N ALA A 188 3.37 29.09 5.27
CA ALA A 188 2.58 30.33 5.15
C ALA A 188 3.19 31.35 4.15
N ASP A 189 4.50 31.23 3.88
CA ASP A 189 5.21 32.08 2.93
C ASP A 189 5.00 31.69 1.46
N PHE A 190 4.36 30.55 1.19
CA PHE A 190 4.09 30.12 -0.19
C PHE A 190 2.76 30.69 -0.68
N GLU A 191 2.82 31.69 -1.52
CA GLU A 191 1.63 32.31 -2.13
C GLU A 191 0.79 31.26 -2.88
N ILE A 192 -0.52 31.25 -2.62
CA ILE A 192 -1.42 30.19 -3.09
C ILE A 192 -1.46 30.03 -4.61
N GLU A 193 -1.41 31.12 -5.37
CA GLU A 193 -1.43 31.05 -6.84
C GLU A 193 -0.10 30.53 -7.41
N GLU A 194 1.02 30.85 -6.76
CA GLU A 194 2.33 30.29 -7.12
C GLU A 194 2.40 28.81 -6.81
N LEU A 195 1.88 28.39 -5.64
CA LEU A 195 1.74 26.98 -5.28
C LEU A 195 0.90 26.22 -6.31
N ARG A 196 -0.27 26.75 -6.69
CA ARG A 196 -1.14 26.15 -7.69
C ARG A 196 -0.45 25.95 -9.03
N LYS A 197 0.27 26.96 -9.49
CA LYS A 197 1.07 26.89 -10.72
C LYS A 197 2.19 25.85 -10.61
N TYR A 198 2.89 25.84 -9.46
CA TYR A 198 3.97 24.89 -9.20
C TYR A 198 3.45 23.44 -9.22
N ILE A 199 2.37 23.14 -8.50
CA ILE A 199 1.78 21.80 -8.46
C ILE A 199 1.24 21.39 -9.83
N ARG A 200 0.57 22.30 -10.56
CA ARG A 200 0.06 22.00 -11.90
C ARG A 200 1.18 21.58 -12.86
N MET A 201 2.29 22.31 -12.89
CA MET A 201 3.36 22.09 -13.85
C MET A 201 4.45 21.14 -13.35
N GLY A 202 4.71 21.09 -12.05
CA GLY A 202 5.77 20.27 -11.45
C GLY A 202 5.32 18.88 -11.00
N VAL A 203 4.02 18.70 -10.73
CA VAL A 203 3.46 17.45 -10.23
C VAL A 203 2.49 16.84 -11.24
N ILE A 204 1.40 17.56 -11.60
CA ILE A 204 0.30 16.97 -12.37
C ILE A 204 0.72 16.71 -13.81
N ALA A 205 1.26 17.73 -14.52
CA ALA A 205 1.60 17.59 -15.93
C ALA A 205 2.60 16.45 -16.21
N PRO A 206 3.75 16.33 -15.52
CA PRO A 206 4.70 15.26 -15.80
C PRO A 206 4.15 13.87 -15.48
N VAL A 207 3.30 13.71 -14.45
CA VAL A 207 2.68 12.43 -14.14
C VAL A 207 1.69 12.04 -15.23
N LEU A 208 0.79 12.93 -15.63
CA LEU A 208 -0.17 12.66 -16.71
C LEU A 208 0.56 12.28 -18.02
N THR A 209 1.59 13.03 -18.40
CA THR A 209 2.39 12.76 -19.60
C THR A 209 3.02 11.37 -19.55
N LYS A 210 3.55 10.93 -18.40
CA LYS A 210 4.11 9.58 -18.22
C LYS A 210 3.09 8.47 -18.53
N TYR A 211 1.80 8.71 -18.23
CA TYR A 211 0.70 7.77 -18.49
C TYR A 211 -0.01 8.02 -19.83
N GLY A 212 0.52 8.92 -20.68
CA GLY A 212 0.01 9.19 -22.01
C GLY A 212 -1.17 10.16 -22.09
N PHE A 213 -1.40 10.99 -21.05
CA PHE A 213 -2.45 11.99 -21.00
C PHE A 213 -1.88 13.41 -21.09
N ASP A 214 -2.60 14.31 -21.76
CA ASP A 214 -2.31 15.75 -21.74
C ASP A 214 -3.09 16.43 -20.62
N ILE A 215 -2.42 17.29 -19.84
CA ILE A 215 -3.05 18.07 -18.77
C ILE A 215 -4.16 19.00 -19.29
N ASN A 216 -4.10 19.40 -20.56
CA ASN A 216 -5.10 20.26 -21.18
C ASN A 216 -6.40 19.53 -21.53
N ASP A 217 -6.38 18.19 -21.57
CA ASP A 217 -7.56 17.37 -21.82
C ASP A 217 -8.31 17.00 -20.52
N VAL A 218 -7.76 17.35 -19.34
CA VAL A 218 -8.40 17.12 -18.03
C VAL A 218 -9.49 18.16 -17.82
N ALA A 219 -10.73 17.70 -17.61
CA ALA A 219 -11.88 18.60 -17.48
C ALA A 219 -11.81 19.45 -16.19
N HIS A 220 -11.36 18.87 -15.08
CA HIS A 220 -11.32 19.52 -13.78
C HIS A 220 -9.99 19.27 -13.04
N ILE A 221 -9.31 20.37 -12.66
CA ILE A 221 -8.11 20.33 -11.84
C ILE A 221 -8.33 21.21 -10.61
N HIS A 222 -8.25 20.58 -9.43
CA HIS A 222 -8.39 21.24 -8.14
C HIS A 222 -7.09 21.14 -7.35
N ILE A 223 -6.48 22.28 -7.04
CA ILE A 223 -5.24 22.35 -6.26
C ILE A 223 -5.50 23.23 -5.04
N ASN A 224 -5.38 22.65 -3.84
CA ASN A 224 -5.73 23.32 -2.58
C ASN A 224 -7.04 24.13 -2.74
N PRO A 225 -8.19 23.48 -3.05
CA PRO A 225 -9.43 24.18 -3.41
C PRO A 225 -9.99 25.03 -2.26
N THR A 226 -9.67 24.67 -1.02
CA THR A 226 -10.07 25.45 0.19
C THR A 226 -9.16 26.65 0.48
N GLY A 227 -8.09 26.85 -0.31
CA GLY A 227 -7.08 27.87 -0.09
C GLY A 227 -5.86 27.34 0.68
N ASN A 228 -5.37 28.09 1.66
CA ASN A 228 -4.17 27.74 2.42
C ASN A 228 -4.34 26.45 3.23
N PHE A 229 -3.30 25.61 3.20
CA PHE A 229 -3.19 24.39 3.99
C PHE A 229 -1.84 24.43 4.74
N VAL A 230 -1.79 25.21 5.82
CA VAL A 230 -0.56 25.46 6.61
C VAL A 230 -0.48 24.53 7.82
N ILE A 231 -1.61 24.21 8.45
CA ILE A 231 -1.66 23.25 9.58
C ILE A 231 -2.11 21.91 9.02
N GLY A 232 -1.27 20.89 9.13
CA GLY A 232 -1.51 19.54 8.63
C GLY A 232 -0.65 18.52 9.36
N GLY A 233 -0.54 17.32 8.77
CA GLY A 233 0.16 16.23 9.41
C GLY A 233 -0.46 15.85 10.77
N PRO A 234 0.32 15.21 11.68
CA PRO A 234 -0.16 14.84 13.00
C PRO A 234 -0.63 16.02 13.87
N ASN A 235 -0.22 17.25 13.54
CA ASN A 235 -0.73 18.46 14.21
C ASN A 235 -2.15 18.81 13.78
N GLY A 236 -2.55 18.47 12.57
CA GLY A 236 -3.89 18.74 12.03
C GLY A 236 -4.89 17.63 12.28
N ASP A 237 -4.43 16.39 12.29
CA ASP A 237 -5.27 15.20 12.44
C ASP A 237 -4.48 14.04 13.07
N THR A 238 -5.16 13.22 13.86
CA THR A 238 -4.56 12.04 14.49
C THR A 238 -4.41 10.90 13.48
N GLY A 239 -3.22 10.29 13.42
CA GLY A 239 -2.92 9.13 12.60
C GLY A 239 -2.81 7.85 13.39
N LEU A 240 -3.24 6.73 12.78
CA LEU A 240 -3.09 5.38 13.32
C LEU A 240 -2.65 4.41 12.22
N THR A 241 -1.85 3.42 12.61
CA THR A 241 -1.48 2.30 11.73
C THR A 241 -2.73 1.59 11.19
N GLY A 242 -2.71 1.28 9.89
CA GLY A 242 -3.76 0.48 9.26
C GLY A 242 -5.06 1.21 8.94
N ARG A 243 -5.06 2.55 8.91
CA ARG A 243 -6.25 3.36 8.53
C ARG A 243 -6.27 3.82 7.08
N LYS A 244 -5.31 3.37 6.26
CA LYS A 244 -5.24 3.69 4.82
C LYS A 244 -5.22 2.45 3.93
N ILE A 245 -5.91 1.38 4.37
CA ILE A 245 -5.89 0.06 3.72
C ILE A 245 -6.37 0.06 2.27
N ILE A 246 -7.26 0.95 1.89
CA ILE A 246 -7.75 1.09 0.52
C ILE A 246 -6.72 1.81 -0.36
N VAL A 247 -6.05 2.83 0.19
CA VAL A 247 -4.91 3.52 -0.45
C VAL A 247 -3.73 2.53 -0.63
N ASP A 248 -3.48 1.69 0.35
CA ASP A 248 -2.41 0.68 0.34
C ASP A 248 -2.59 -0.35 -0.78
N THR A 249 -3.83 -0.59 -1.20
CA THR A 249 -4.20 -1.65 -2.14
C THR A 249 -4.63 -1.11 -3.51
N TYR A 250 -5.91 -1.11 -3.81
CA TYR A 250 -6.41 -0.89 -5.17
C TYR A 250 -7.31 0.36 -5.32
N GLY A 251 -7.36 1.24 -4.30
CA GLY A 251 -8.16 2.46 -4.36
C GLY A 251 -9.66 2.21 -4.54
N GLY A 252 -10.16 1.06 -4.06
CA GLY A 252 -11.55 0.66 -4.16
C GLY A 252 -11.93 -0.10 -5.44
N TYR A 253 -10.99 -0.27 -6.38
CA TYR A 253 -11.28 -0.96 -7.65
C TYR A 253 -11.49 -2.46 -7.47
N PHE A 254 -10.70 -3.11 -6.62
CA PHE A 254 -10.87 -4.49 -6.17
C PHE A 254 -11.25 -4.54 -4.70
N SER A 255 -11.81 -5.66 -4.27
CA SER A 255 -12.20 -5.90 -2.89
C SER A 255 -11.01 -5.86 -1.93
N HIS A 256 -11.30 -5.63 -0.65
CA HIS A 256 -10.35 -5.68 0.46
C HIS A 256 -10.90 -6.55 1.59
N GLY A 257 -10.06 -7.35 2.23
CA GLY A 257 -10.46 -8.24 3.31
C GLY A 257 -10.59 -7.57 4.69
N GLY A 258 -10.14 -6.32 4.81
CA GLY A 258 -10.18 -5.53 6.05
C GLY A 258 -8.90 -5.57 6.89
N GLY A 259 -7.98 -6.52 6.63
CA GLY A 259 -6.72 -6.64 7.36
C GLY A 259 -5.70 -5.57 6.94
N ALA A 260 -5.15 -4.83 7.91
CA ALA A 260 -4.04 -3.90 7.69
C ALA A 260 -2.72 -4.66 7.50
N PHE A 261 -1.78 -4.06 6.75
CA PHE A 261 -0.47 -4.65 6.46
C PHE A 261 0.64 -4.13 7.37
N SER A 262 0.75 -2.81 7.50
CA SER A 262 1.85 -2.16 8.20
C SER A 262 1.97 -2.62 9.65
N GLY A 263 3.21 -2.79 10.12
CA GLY A 263 3.51 -3.24 11.47
C GLY A 263 3.39 -4.75 11.70
N LYS A 264 2.95 -5.53 10.71
CA LYS A 264 2.76 -6.98 10.80
C LYS A 264 3.89 -7.74 10.10
N ASP A 265 4.53 -8.68 10.79
CA ASP A 265 5.49 -9.60 10.19
C ASP A 265 4.79 -10.60 9.23
N PRO A 266 5.54 -11.29 8.33
CA PRO A 266 4.94 -12.11 7.27
C PRO A 266 4.19 -13.35 7.76
N THR A 267 4.23 -13.73 9.03
CA THR A 267 3.42 -14.81 9.57
C THR A 267 1.94 -14.45 9.70
N LYS A 268 1.63 -13.15 9.68
CA LYS A 268 0.26 -12.64 9.66
C LYS A 268 -0.26 -12.72 8.22
N VAL A 269 -1.24 -13.60 8.01
CA VAL A 269 -1.83 -13.85 6.68
C VAL A 269 -2.55 -12.64 6.09
N ASP A 270 -3.00 -11.69 6.92
CA ASP A 270 -3.53 -10.39 6.46
C ASP A 270 -2.56 -9.74 5.46
N ARG A 271 -1.26 -9.78 5.74
CA ARG A 271 -0.23 -9.22 4.89
C ARG A 271 0.25 -10.22 3.84
N SER A 272 0.78 -11.37 4.26
CA SER A 272 1.38 -12.35 3.36
C SER A 272 0.37 -12.95 2.38
N GLY A 273 -0.84 -13.25 2.83
CA GLY A 273 -1.91 -13.77 2.00
C GLY A 273 -2.38 -12.75 0.94
N ALA A 274 -2.49 -11.45 1.31
CA ALA A 274 -2.83 -10.40 0.35
C ALA A 274 -1.72 -10.22 -0.71
N TYR A 275 -0.45 -10.31 -0.32
CA TYR A 275 0.68 -10.26 -1.25
C TYR A 275 0.69 -11.46 -2.21
N MET A 276 0.40 -12.66 -1.69
CA MET A 276 0.28 -13.85 -2.53
C MET A 276 -0.93 -13.77 -3.47
N ALA A 277 -2.06 -13.26 -3.01
CA ALA A 277 -3.23 -13.05 -3.85
C ALA A 277 -2.94 -12.06 -4.99
N ARG A 278 -2.19 -10.95 -4.72
CA ARG A 278 -1.70 -10.03 -5.76
C ARG A 278 -0.76 -10.74 -6.73
N TYR A 279 0.21 -11.50 -6.23
CA TYR A 279 1.13 -12.25 -7.07
C TYR A 279 0.39 -13.17 -8.04
N MET A 280 -0.59 -13.93 -7.56
CA MET A 280 -1.40 -14.84 -8.38
C MET A 280 -2.24 -14.09 -9.42
N ALA A 281 -2.96 -13.03 -9.01
CA ALA A 281 -3.78 -12.23 -9.91
C ALA A 281 -2.92 -11.61 -11.03
N LYS A 282 -1.74 -11.05 -10.66
CA LYS A 282 -0.82 -10.44 -11.61
C LYS A 282 -0.30 -11.45 -12.63
N ASN A 283 0.05 -12.65 -12.21
CA ASN A 283 0.54 -13.70 -13.10
C ASN A 283 -0.54 -14.21 -14.07
N LEU A 284 -1.81 -14.30 -13.65
CA LEU A 284 -2.92 -14.65 -14.55
C LEU A 284 -3.10 -13.60 -15.67
N VAL A 285 -3.05 -12.30 -15.31
CA VAL A 285 -3.16 -11.21 -16.29
C VAL A 285 -1.91 -11.17 -17.20
N ALA A 286 -0.70 -11.31 -16.62
CA ALA A 286 0.55 -11.35 -17.38
C ALA A 286 0.62 -12.53 -18.34
N ALA A 287 0.05 -13.69 -17.99
CA ALA A 287 -0.11 -14.85 -18.86
C ALA A 287 -1.11 -14.61 -19.99
N GLY A 288 -1.85 -13.50 -19.97
CA GLY A 288 -2.90 -13.18 -20.93
C GLY A 288 -4.13 -14.07 -20.80
N LEU A 289 -4.36 -14.68 -19.64
CA LEU A 289 -5.52 -15.54 -19.37
C LEU A 289 -6.81 -14.75 -19.11
N ALA A 290 -6.70 -13.49 -18.68
CA ALA A 290 -7.79 -12.54 -18.51
C ALA A 290 -7.25 -11.11 -18.58
N ASP A 291 -8.13 -10.14 -18.87
CA ASP A 291 -7.79 -8.70 -18.83
C ASP A 291 -7.91 -8.12 -17.42
N GLN A 292 -8.74 -8.74 -16.57
CA GLN A 292 -8.98 -8.34 -15.19
C GLN A 292 -9.19 -9.58 -14.33
N VAL A 293 -8.52 -9.61 -13.18
CA VAL A 293 -8.58 -10.74 -12.24
C VAL A 293 -8.64 -10.23 -10.81
N GLN A 294 -9.53 -10.83 -10.01
CA GLN A 294 -9.50 -10.78 -8.56
C GLN A 294 -9.31 -12.20 -8.00
N VAL A 295 -8.38 -12.35 -7.08
CA VAL A 295 -8.15 -13.60 -6.33
C VAL A 295 -8.54 -13.38 -4.88
N GLN A 296 -9.33 -14.29 -4.31
CA GLN A 296 -9.62 -14.35 -2.88
C GLN A 296 -8.94 -15.57 -2.26
N LEU A 297 -8.25 -15.35 -1.14
CA LEU A 297 -7.80 -16.39 -0.21
C LEU A 297 -8.55 -16.24 1.11
N ALA A 298 -8.90 -17.35 1.76
CA ALA A 298 -9.44 -17.32 3.11
C ALA A 298 -8.77 -18.39 3.97
N TYR A 299 -8.47 -18.03 5.22
CA TYR A 299 -7.83 -18.91 6.20
C TYR A 299 -8.67 -19.05 7.46
N ALA A 300 -8.50 -20.18 8.15
CA ALA A 300 -8.95 -20.40 9.51
C ALA A 300 -7.74 -20.45 10.45
N ILE A 301 -7.88 -19.90 11.64
CA ILE A 301 -6.82 -19.92 12.65
C ILE A 301 -6.33 -21.37 12.92
N GLY A 302 -5.02 -21.55 12.94
CA GLY A 302 -4.39 -22.86 13.20
C GLY A 302 -4.44 -23.83 12.01
N VAL A 303 -5.04 -23.46 10.88
CA VAL A 303 -5.10 -24.31 9.66
C VAL A 303 -4.10 -23.79 8.63
N ALA A 304 -3.24 -24.66 8.10
CA ALA A 304 -2.21 -24.27 7.14
C ALA A 304 -2.78 -24.03 5.73
N GLU A 305 -3.64 -24.93 5.25
CA GLU A 305 -4.26 -24.81 3.95
C GLU A 305 -5.39 -23.74 3.95
N PRO A 306 -5.51 -22.91 2.90
CA PRO A 306 -6.62 -21.99 2.81
C PRO A 306 -7.95 -22.74 2.72
N VAL A 307 -8.95 -22.31 3.50
CA VAL A 307 -10.31 -22.89 3.49
C VAL A 307 -11.03 -22.59 2.18
N SER A 308 -10.66 -21.51 1.47
CA SER A 308 -11.11 -21.25 0.12
C SER A 308 -10.08 -20.49 -0.70
N VAL A 309 -10.09 -20.77 -2.01
CA VAL A 309 -9.39 -19.99 -3.06
C VAL A 309 -10.39 -19.76 -4.16
N ARG A 310 -10.58 -18.51 -4.57
CA ARG A 310 -11.48 -18.15 -5.66
C ARG A 310 -10.81 -17.18 -6.61
N VAL A 311 -10.96 -17.42 -7.90
CA VAL A 311 -10.67 -16.48 -8.98
C VAL A 311 -11.97 -15.90 -9.49
N GLU A 312 -11.96 -14.62 -9.83
CA GLU A 312 -13.05 -13.90 -10.49
C GLU A 312 -12.45 -13.05 -11.62
N THR A 313 -12.84 -13.30 -12.87
CA THR A 313 -12.32 -12.59 -14.05
C THR A 313 -13.27 -11.54 -14.60
N TYR A 314 -14.43 -11.34 -13.97
CA TYR A 314 -15.45 -10.38 -14.43
C TYR A 314 -15.86 -10.57 -15.90
N GLY A 315 -15.83 -11.82 -16.37
CA GLY A 315 -16.16 -12.17 -17.74
C GLY A 315 -15.05 -11.91 -18.79
N THR A 316 -13.85 -11.54 -18.36
CA THR A 316 -12.69 -11.32 -19.26
C THR A 316 -11.81 -12.57 -19.42
N GLY A 317 -12.14 -13.67 -18.73
CA GLY A 317 -11.38 -14.91 -18.75
C GLY A 317 -11.41 -15.62 -20.08
N LYS A 318 -10.27 -16.14 -20.54
CA LYS A 318 -10.15 -17.00 -21.73
C LYS A 318 -10.43 -18.47 -21.44
N ILE A 319 -10.37 -18.85 -20.17
CA ILE A 319 -10.78 -20.16 -19.64
C ILE A 319 -11.66 -19.90 -18.40
N ALA A 320 -12.36 -20.93 -17.94
CA ALA A 320 -13.22 -20.84 -16.77
C ALA A 320 -12.44 -20.46 -15.50
N ASP A 321 -13.06 -19.67 -14.63
CA ASP A 321 -12.46 -19.16 -13.37
C ASP A 321 -12.08 -20.32 -12.44
N GLU A 322 -12.89 -21.40 -12.42
CA GLU A 322 -12.61 -22.63 -11.68
C GLU A 322 -11.30 -23.28 -12.17
N LYS A 323 -11.09 -23.28 -13.50
CA LYS A 323 -9.87 -23.83 -14.08
C LYS A 323 -8.66 -23.01 -13.71
N MET A 324 -8.74 -21.68 -13.71
CA MET A 324 -7.67 -20.81 -13.22
C MET A 324 -7.36 -21.08 -11.75
N THR A 325 -8.39 -21.29 -10.92
CA THR A 325 -8.24 -21.64 -9.52
C THR A 325 -7.47 -22.96 -9.33
N GLU A 326 -7.81 -23.99 -10.14
CA GLU A 326 -7.07 -25.27 -10.13
C GLU A 326 -5.60 -25.09 -10.53
N LEU A 327 -5.33 -24.32 -11.58
CA LEU A 327 -3.96 -24.06 -12.04
C LEU A 327 -3.13 -23.35 -10.98
N LEU A 328 -3.69 -22.34 -10.30
CA LEU A 328 -3.00 -21.66 -9.21
C LEU A 328 -2.65 -22.61 -8.05
N ARG A 329 -3.58 -23.49 -7.65
CA ARG A 329 -3.33 -24.50 -6.61
C ARG A 329 -2.26 -25.51 -7.00
N GLN A 330 -2.05 -25.79 -8.31
CA GLN A 330 -0.99 -26.68 -8.78
C GLN A 330 0.40 -26.04 -8.73
N VAL A 331 0.50 -24.72 -8.91
CA VAL A 331 1.79 -24.04 -9.06
C VAL A 331 2.21 -23.24 -7.81
N CYS A 332 1.30 -22.99 -6.88
CA CYS A 332 1.53 -22.18 -5.69
C CYS A 332 1.31 -23.02 -4.41
N ASP A 333 2.27 -22.99 -3.51
CA ASP A 333 2.09 -23.43 -2.11
C ASP A 333 1.44 -22.28 -1.34
N LEU A 334 0.16 -22.45 -0.99
CA LEU A 334 -0.66 -21.41 -0.35
C LEU A 334 -0.68 -21.51 1.18
N THR A 335 0.13 -22.41 1.77
CA THR A 335 0.36 -22.40 3.21
C THR A 335 1.10 -21.14 3.64
N PRO A 336 0.91 -20.60 4.86
CA PRO A 336 1.64 -19.42 5.32
C PRO A 336 3.17 -19.55 5.15
N GLY A 337 3.73 -20.71 5.50
CA GLY A 337 5.15 -21.01 5.29
C GLY A 337 5.56 -21.06 3.81
N GLY A 338 4.71 -21.62 2.94
CA GLY A 338 4.90 -21.65 1.49
C GLY A 338 4.96 -20.25 0.89
N ILE A 339 4.04 -19.38 1.29
CA ILE A 339 3.99 -17.97 0.86
C ILE A 339 5.26 -17.23 1.28
N ILE A 340 5.64 -17.36 2.57
CA ILE A 340 6.85 -16.71 3.12
C ILE A 340 8.10 -17.12 2.33
N ARG A 341 8.25 -18.42 2.03
CA ARG A 341 9.38 -18.92 1.24
C ARG A 341 9.32 -18.43 -0.22
N LYS A 342 8.15 -18.53 -0.87
CA LYS A 342 8.00 -18.16 -2.29
C LYS A 342 8.31 -16.70 -2.53
N LEU A 343 7.84 -15.82 -1.65
CA LEU A 343 7.99 -14.38 -1.78
C LEU A 343 9.17 -13.81 -0.98
N ASP A 344 9.97 -14.68 -0.33
CA ASP A 344 11.15 -14.31 0.48
C ASP A 344 10.86 -13.15 1.45
N LEU A 345 9.81 -13.33 2.28
CA LEU A 345 9.23 -12.26 3.10
C LEU A 345 9.93 -12.01 4.45
N ARG A 346 10.97 -12.77 4.80
CA ARG A 346 11.69 -12.56 6.08
C ARG A 346 12.79 -11.49 5.99
N ARG A 347 12.88 -10.79 4.85
CA ARG A 347 13.81 -9.67 4.63
C ARG A 347 13.23 -8.35 5.14
N PRO A 348 14.08 -7.37 5.51
CA PRO A 348 13.64 -6.02 5.86
C PRO A 348 13.28 -5.21 4.60
N ILE A 349 12.06 -5.42 4.07
CA ILE A 349 11.57 -4.86 2.79
C ILE A 349 10.27 -4.06 2.95
N TYR A 350 9.85 -3.80 4.18
CA TYR A 350 8.51 -3.30 4.47
C TYR A 350 8.44 -1.77 4.62
N ALA A 351 9.43 -1.13 5.23
CA ALA A 351 9.41 0.32 5.46
C ALA A 351 9.10 1.16 4.19
N PRO A 352 9.63 0.84 2.99
CA PRO A 352 9.29 1.61 1.79
C PRO A 352 7.83 1.47 1.34
N THR A 353 7.12 0.39 1.72
CA THR A 353 5.73 0.17 1.28
C THR A 353 4.76 1.21 1.80
N ALA A 354 5.04 1.78 2.98
CA ALA A 354 4.22 2.81 3.59
C ALA A 354 4.11 4.09 2.74
N GLY A 355 5.18 4.47 2.03
CA GLY A 355 5.23 5.67 1.18
C GLY A 355 4.99 5.39 -0.30
N GLU A 356 5.59 4.32 -0.83
CA GLU A 356 5.55 3.99 -2.26
C GLU A 356 4.29 3.23 -2.68
N GLY A 357 3.58 2.62 -1.72
CA GLY A 357 2.46 1.71 -1.91
C GLY A 357 2.89 0.23 -1.89
N HIS A 358 1.95 -0.64 -1.58
CA HIS A 358 2.21 -2.08 -1.46
C HIS A 358 2.21 -2.78 -2.82
N PHE A 359 1.40 -2.35 -3.80
CA PHE A 359 1.23 -2.99 -5.10
C PHE A 359 1.60 -2.05 -6.26
N GLY A 360 2.04 -2.64 -7.38
CA GLY A 360 2.42 -1.91 -8.59
C GLY A 360 3.86 -1.35 -8.57
N VAL A 361 4.70 -1.77 -7.63
CA VAL A 361 6.12 -1.38 -7.51
C VAL A 361 7.00 -2.57 -7.91
N ALA A 362 7.70 -2.44 -9.03
CA ALA A 362 8.29 -3.57 -9.77
C ALA A 362 9.32 -4.42 -9.00
N ASP A 363 10.03 -3.83 -8.03
CA ASP A 363 11.07 -4.50 -7.26
C ASP A 363 10.54 -5.35 -6.10
N ARG A 364 9.23 -5.34 -5.85
CA ARG A 364 8.61 -6.14 -4.80
C ARG A 364 8.53 -7.61 -5.20
N PRO A 365 8.81 -8.57 -4.30
CA PRO A 365 8.74 -10.01 -4.62
C PRO A 365 7.38 -10.46 -5.16
N TRP A 366 6.30 -9.90 -4.64
CA TRP A 366 4.93 -10.22 -5.05
C TRP A 366 4.48 -9.53 -6.36
N GLU A 367 5.33 -8.73 -6.97
CA GLU A 367 5.11 -8.12 -8.29
C GLU A 367 5.80 -8.88 -9.43
N GLN A 368 6.49 -9.98 -9.14
CA GLN A 368 7.12 -10.81 -10.16
C GLN A 368 6.08 -11.62 -10.96
N THR A 369 6.38 -11.86 -12.24
CA THR A 369 5.51 -12.60 -13.16
C THR A 369 6.14 -13.90 -13.64
N ASP A 370 6.95 -14.51 -12.78
CA ASP A 370 7.82 -15.66 -13.08
C ASP A 370 7.08 -16.98 -13.31
N ILE A 371 5.79 -17.08 -12.95
CA ILE A 371 4.95 -18.24 -13.25
C ILE A 371 3.98 -18.02 -14.42
N ALA A 372 3.97 -16.84 -15.05
CA ALA A 372 3.02 -16.51 -16.10
C ALA A 372 3.10 -17.47 -17.31
N GLU A 373 4.31 -17.75 -17.81
CA GLU A 373 4.50 -18.69 -18.93
C GLU A 373 4.07 -20.11 -18.57
N LYS A 374 4.35 -20.58 -17.34
CA LYS A 374 3.89 -21.88 -16.88
C LYS A 374 2.36 -21.96 -16.78
N LEU A 375 1.70 -20.89 -16.33
CA LEU A 375 0.23 -20.84 -16.28
C LEU A 375 -0.37 -20.88 -17.69
N LYS A 376 0.22 -20.17 -18.63
CA LYS A 376 -0.18 -20.17 -20.04
C LYS A 376 -0.06 -21.56 -20.68
N GLU A 377 1.08 -22.23 -20.47
CA GLU A 377 1.32 -23.60 -20.96
C GLU A 377 0.28 -24.57 -20.38
N LEU A 378 0.06 -24.56 -19.06
CA LEU A 378 -0.92 -25.41 -18.38
C LEU A 378 -2.37 -25.12 -18.80
N ALA A 379 -2.67 -23.89 -19.18
CA ALA A 379 -3.97 -23.50 -19.73
C ALA A 379 -4.18 -23.98 -21.18
N GLY A 380 -3.11 -24.34 -21.89
CA GLY A 380 -3.18 -24.80 -23.26
C GLY A 380 -3.41 -23.69 -24.31
N ILE A 381 -2.94 -22.46 -24.00
CA ILE A 381 -3.10 -21.29 -24.88
C ILE A 381 -1.75 -20.72 -25.31
#